data_805a1b177aa829d4c61c915ddb4b37db
#
_entry.id   805a1b177aa829d4c61c915ddb4b37db
#
_cell.length_a   1.000
_cell.length_b   1.000
_cell.length_c   1.000
_cell.angle_alpha   90.00
_cell.angle_beta   90.00
_cell.angle_gamma   90.00
#
_symmetry.space_group_name_H-M   'P 1'
#
loop_
_entity.id
_entity.type
_entity.pdbx_description
1 polymer ?
#
loop_
_entity_poly.entity_id
_entity_poly.type
_entity_poly.pdbx_seq_one_letter_code
_entity_poly.pdbx_strand_id
1 'polypeptide(L)'
;MGGSSRRCGRTHTLKSVVAGAVCALMTASCTSGTYQTEAMQASEGGDQKAAISLAKKEVARFSRPDQCSRATSLNCGTLALAYGTLAGYQILDGDRTSGEGSFSNAKEALSLTDLGTKPSATAMVYRDVSEAFWKVGDRARAVDVFNEGRTAGADKWLFMSSAAQAADQRPTNQQSTDSR
;
A
#
# COMPACT_ATOMS: atom_id res chain seq x y z
N MET A 1 -24.62 -27.06 -27.70
CA MET A 1 -24.94 -28.49 -27.52
C MET A 1 -23.88 -29.12 -26.64
N GLY A 2 -24.26 -29.79 -25.56
CA GLY A 2 -23.40 -30.64 -24.74
C GLY A 2 -23.05 -30.05 -23.35
N GLY A 3 -24.05 -29.96 -22.47
CA GLY A 3 -23.81 -29.76 -21.04
C GLY A 3 -23.29 -31.05 -20.39
N SER A 4 -22.35 -30.92 -19.46
CA SER A 4 -21.97 -31.97 -18.53
C SER A 4 -22.12 -31.50 -17.10
N SER A 5 -23.28 -31.75 -16.55
CA SER A 5 -23.63 -31.65 -15.15
C SER A 5 -22.97 -32.80 -14.38
N ARG A 6 -22.06 -32.54 -13.47
CA ARG A 6 -21.60 -33.56 -12.53
C ARG A 6 -22.30 -33.36 -11.19
N ARG A 7 -23.21 -34.27 -10.91
CA ARG A 7 -23.92 -34.47 -9.65
C ARG A 7 -22.91 -34.90 -8.57
N CYS A 8 -22.92 -34.21 -7.45
CA CYS A 8 -22.30 -34.64 -6.23
C CYS A 8 -23.21 -35.68 -5.56
N GLY A 9 -22.77 -36.92 -5.54
CA GLY A 9 -23.49 -38.06 -4.93
C GLY A 9 -23.38 -38.05 -3.40
N ARG A 10 -24.49 -38.36 -2.82
CA ARG A 10 -24.82 -38.54 -1.40
C ARG A 10 -24.42 -39.94 -0.94
N THR A 11 -24.16 -40.07 0.37
CA THR A 11 -24.18 -41.24 1.27
C THR A 11 -22.79 -41.63 1.77
N HIS A 12 -22.54 -42.05 3.02
CA HIS A 12 -23.27 -42.74 4.06
C HIS A 12 -22.64 -42.47 5.43
N THR A 13 -23.46 -42.46 6.44
CA THR A 13 -23.14 -42.59 7.87
C THR A 13 -22.33 -43.85 8.18
N LEU A 14 -21.24 -43.71 8.96
CA LEU A 14 -20.86 -44.72 9.94
C LEU A 14 -20.11 -44.08 11.12
N LYS A 15 -20.55 -44.51 12.32
CA LYS A 15 -20.00 -44.16 13.63
C LYS A 15 -18.63 -44.80 13.82
N SER A 16 -17.65 -44.11 14.41
CA SER A 16 -16.91 -44.56 15.59
C SER A 16 -15.54 -43.91 15.76
N VAL A 17 -15.31 -43.37 16.97
CA VAL A 17 -14.13 -43.46 17.84
C VAL A 17 -12.87 -42.67 17.44
N VAL A 18 -12.71 -41.52 18.15
CA VAL A 18 -11.52 -41.01 18.87
C VAL A 18 -10.14 -41.42 18.32
N ALA A 19 -9.44 -40.48 17.69
CA ALA A 19 -8.01 -40.25 17.93
C ALA A 19 -7.67 -38.87 17.30
N GLY A 20 -7.04 -37.97 18.08
CA GLY A 20 -6.70 -36.64 17.69
C GLY A 20 -5.72 -36.59 16.52
N ALA A 21 -6.17 -36.04 15.43
CA ALA A 21 -5.31 -35.52 14.39
C ALA A 21 -5.89 -34.15 14.04
N VAL A 22 -5.19 -33.09 14.46
CA VAL A 22 -5.42 -31.73 13.99
C VAL A 22 -5.04 -31.73 12.51
N CYS A 23 -6.00 -32.07 11.66
CA CYS A 23 -5.91 -31.75 10.24
C CYS A 23 -6.04 -30.22 10.10
N ALA A 24 -4.90 -29.55 10.03
CA ALA A 24 -4.82 -28.22 9.48
C ALA A 24 -5.35 -28.30 8.04
N LEU A 25 -6.64 -28.04 7.88
CA LEU A 25 -7.26 -27.80 6.58
C LEU A 25 -6.64 -26.49 6.08
N MET A 26 -5.55 -26.61 5.34
CA MET A 26 -5.10 -25.57 4.42
C MET A 26 -6.19 -25.47 3.35
N THR A 27 -7.20 -24.65 3.62
CA THR A 27 -8.07 -24.14 2.57
C THR A 27 -7.18 -23.26 1.70
N ALA A 28 -6.66 -23.84 0.62
CA ALA A 28 -6.11 -23.09 -0.48
C ALA A 28 -7.27 -22.28 -1.06
N SER A 29 -7.54 -21.12 -0.45
CA SER A 29 -8.40 -20.11 -1.02
C SER A 29 -7.68 -19.62 -2.27
N CYS A 30 -8.10 -20.10 -3.43
CA CYS A 30 -7.77 -19.48 -4.72
C CYS A 30 -8.47 -18.11 -4.79
N THR A 31 -8.13 -17.20 -3.89
CA THR A 31 -8.36 -15.78 -4.10
C THR A 31 -7.21 -15.30 -4.95
N SER A 32 -7.50 -14.77 -6.12
CA SER A 32 -6.56 -13.96 -6.90
C SER A 32 -6.28 -12.66 -6.12
N GLY A 33 -5.79 -12.80 -4.88
CA GLY A 33 -5.34 -11.71 -4.05
C GLY A 33 -4.18 -11.03 -4.76
N THR A 34 -4.25 -9.73 -4.88
CA THR A 34 -3.08 -8.95 -5.30
C THR A 34 -2.03 -9.05 -4.19
N TYR A 35 -0.75 -9.04 -4.53
CA TYR A 35 0.31 -8.98 -3.52
C TYR A 35 0.11 -7.84 -2.51
N GLN A 36 -0.60 -6.79 -2.91
CA GLN A 36 -0.95 -5.67 -2.04
C GLN A 36 -1.87 -6.08 -0.89
N THR A 37 -2.91 -6.89 -1.15
CA THR A 37 -3.81 -7.40 -0.10
C THR A 37 -3.09 -8.31 0.87
N GLU A 38 -2.26 -9.22 0.35
CA GLU A 38 -1.45 -10.13 1.17
C GLU A 38 -0.42 -9.36 2.01
N ALA A 39 0.21 -8.32 1.44
CA ALA A 39 1.15 -7.47 2.15
C ALA A 39 0.48 -6.68 3.28
N MET A 40 -0.71 -6.18 3.06
CA MET A 40 -1.50 -5.50 4.08
C MET A 40 -1.84 -6.44 5.23
N GLN A 41 -2.31 -7.65 4.94
CA GLN A 41 -2.59 -8.67 5.97
C GLN A 41 -1.34 -9.05 6.77
N ALA A 42 -0.19 -9.23 6.10
CA ALA A 42 1.08 -9.49 6.77
C ALA A 42 1.47 -8.35 7.71
N SER A 43 1.36 -7.11 7.25
CA SER A 43 1.66 -5.92 8.07
C SER A 43 0.73 -5.77 9.26
N GLU A 44 -0.58 -6.01 9.08
CA GLU A 44 -1.57 -6.01 10.17
C GLU A 44 -1.30 -7.11 11.19
N GLY A 45 -0.79 -8.25 10.74
CA GLY A 45 -0.31 -9.35 11.57
C GLY A 45 1.04 -9.09 12.26
N GLY A 46 1.69 -7.97 12.00
CA GLY A 46 3.00 -7.59 12.56
C GLY A 46 4.20 -8.15 11.81
N ASP A 47 4.01 -8.88 10.71
CA ASP A 47 5.11 -9.39 9.88
C ASP A 47 5.50 -8.38 8.78
N GLN A 48 6.22 -7.34 9.18
CA GLN A 48 6.67 -6.29 8.26
C GLN A 48 7.62 -6.84 7.18
N LYS A 49 8.41 -7.87 7.47
CA LYS A 49 9.33 -8.46 6.49
C LYS A 49 8.58 -9.18 5.37
N ALA A 50 7.53 -9.94 5.72
CA ALA A 50 6.65 -10.54 4.73
C ALA A 50 5.92 -9.46 3.91
N ALA A 51 5.40 -8.42 4.55
CA ALA A 51 4.76 -7.29 3.88
C ALA A 51 5.69 -6.61 2.87
N ILE A 52 6.94 -6.31 3.24
CA ILE A 52 7.96 -5.75 2.35
C ILE A 52 8.25 -6.69 1.17
N SER A 53 8.39 -8.00 1.44
CA SER A 53 8.65 -8.98 0.38
C SER A 53 7.52 -9.03 -0.66
N LEU A 54 6.27 -8.99 -0.21
CA LEU A 54 5.09 -8.98 -1.06
C LEU A 54 4.95 -7.65 -1.82
N ALA A 55 5.17 -6.53 -1.16
CA ALA A 55 5.14 -5.22 -1.81
C ALA A 55 6.23 -5.10 -2.91
N LYS A 56 7.42 -5.67 -2.70
CA LYS A 56 8.45 -5.74 -3.74
C LYS A 56 8.01 -6.54 -4.96
N LYS A 57 7.24 -7.61 -4.78
CA LYS A 57 6.67 -8.38 -5.93
C LYS A 57 5.67 -7.55 -6.71
N GLU A 58 4.85 -6.75 -6.01
CA GLU A 58 3.90 -5.85 -6.66
C GLU A 58 4.63 -4.75 -7.46
N VAL A 59 5.66 -4.14 -6.88
CA VAL A 59 6.54 -3.20 -7.61
C VAL A 59 7.14 -3.85 -8.85
N ALA A 60 7.72 -5.05 -8.73
CA ALA A 60 8.32 -5.75 -9.86
C ALA A 60 7.32 -6.05 -10.98
N ARG A 61 6.06 -6.29 -10.64
CA ARG A 61 4.97 -6.51 -11.60
C ARG A 61 4.70 -5.28 -12.47
N PHE A 62 4.68 -4.08 -11.87
CA PHE A 62 4.28 -2.85 -12.55
C PHE A 62 5.46 -1.99 -13.02
N SER A 63 6.71 -2.27 -12.59
CA SER A 63 7.90 -1.52 -13.02
C SER A 63 8.42 -1.90 -14.40
N ARG A 64 7.80 -2.86 -15.09
CA ARG A 64 8.19 -3.23 -16.44
C ARG A 64 7.88 -2.10 -17.44
N PRO A 65 8.71 -1.89 -18.48
CA PRO A 65 8.52 -0.81 -19.45
C PRO A 65 7.18 -0.83 -20.19
N ASP A 66 6.58 -2.01 -20.35
CA ASP A 66 5.23 -2.20 -20.95
C ASP A 66 4.11 -1.81 -20.00
N GLN A 67 4.37 -1.66 -18.71
CA GLN A 67 3.39 -1.29 -17.69
C GLN A 67 3.49 0.20 -17.33
N CYS A 68 4.68 0.71 -17.09
CA CYS A 68 4.91 2.11 -16.79
C CYS A 68 6.23 2.60 -17.35
N SER A 69 6.17 3.57 -18.26
CA SER A 69 7.31 4.26 -18.85
C SER A 69 6.85 5.60 -19.41
N ARG A 70 7.79 6.42 -19.91
CA ARG A 70 7.44 7.66 -20.64
C ARG A 70 6.60 7.41 -21.90
N ALA A 71 6.71 6.23 -22.49
CA ALA A 71 5.94 5.85 -23.67
C ALA A 71 4.59 5.18 -23.31
N THR A 72 4.46 4.65 -22.11
CA THR A 72 3.28 3.90 -21.67
C THR A 72 2.94 4.25 -20.23
N SER A 73 1.92 5.06 -20.02
CA SER A 73 1.47 5.48 -18.67
C SER A 73 0.41 4.57 -18.06
N LEU A 74 0.10 3.43 -18.69
CA LEU A 74 -1.05 2.58 -18.41
C LEU A 74 -1.22 2.23 -16.91
N ASN A 75 -0.14 1.87 -16.23
CA ASN A 75 -0.15 1.44 -14.84
C ASN A 75 0.78 2.27 -13.93
N CYS A 76 1.18 3.49 -14.35
CA CYS A 76 2.07 4.32 -13.56
C CYS A 76 1.45 4.72 -12.22
N GLY A 77 0.15 5.00 -12.17
CA GLY A 77 -0.57 5.23 -10.92
C GLY A 77 -0.51 4.02 -9.98
N THR A 78 -0.71 2.80 -10.51
CA THR A 78 -0.60 1.56 -9.73
C THR A 78 0.84 1.31 -9.25
N LEU A 79 1.83 1.58 -10.10
CA LEU A 79 3.24 1.50 -9.70
C LEU A 79 3.57 2.48 -8.58
N ALA A 80 3.07 3.71 -8.68
CA ALA A 80 3.24 4.71 -7.63
C ALA A 80 2.66 4.24 -6.29
N LEU A 81 1.45 3.66 -6.31
CA LEU A 81 0.83 3.07 -5.12
C LEU A 81 1.66 1.92 -4.55
N ALA A 82 2.17 1.02 -5.40
CA ALA A 82 3.01 -0.09 -4.97
C ALA A 82 4.30 0.40 -4.29
N TYR A 83 4.95 1.43 -4.83
CA TYR A 83 6.11 2.06 -4.21
C TYR A 83 5.75 2.79 -2.91
N GLY A 84 4.62 3.50 -2.86
CA GLY A 84 4.14 4.18 -1.65
C GLY A 84 3.87 3.19 -0.51
N THR A 85 3.22 2.08 -0.81
CA THR A 85 2.95 1.00 0.13
C THR A 85 4.26 0.34 0.60
N LEU A 86 5.21 0.06 -0.32
CA LEU A 86 6.54 -0.46 0.02
C LEU A 86 7.29 0.51 0.95
N ALA A 87 7.25 1.80 0.65
CA ALA A 87 7.85 2.83 1.50
C ALA A 87 7.28 2.81 2.91
N GLY A 88 5.94 2.73 3.02
CA GLY A 88 5.26 2.63 4.30
C GLY A 88 5.72 1.43 5.14
N TYR A 89 5.80 0.24 4.55
CA TYR A 89 6.26 -0.95 5.28
C TYR A 89 7.73 -0.89 5.68
N GLN A 90 8.60 -0.33 4.84
CA GLN A 90 10.02 -0.13 5.16
C GLN A 90 10.19 0.84 6.33
N ILE A 91 9.43 1.94 6.36
CA ILE A 91 9.42 2.88 7.48
C ILE A 91 8.94 2.20 8.76
N LEU A 92 7.87 1.41 8.69
CA LEU A 92 7.32 0.65 9.82
C LEU A 92 8.30 -0.41 10.35
N ASP A 93 9.12 -1.00 9.49
CA ASP A 93 10.20 -1.94 9.88
C ASP A 93 11.46 -1.23 10.43
N GLY A 94 11.47 0.11 10.44
CA GLY A 94 12.59 0.93 10.89
C GLY A 94 13.64 1.25 9.81
N ASP A 95 13.50 0.75 8.61
CA ASP A 95 14.39 1.07 7.48
C ASP A 95 13.95 2.35 6.77
N ARG A 96 14.20 3.47 7.46
CA ARG A 96 13.87 4.81 6.96
C ARG A 96 14.52 5.11 5.61
N THR A 97 15.77 4.73 5.43
CA THR A 97 16.53 5.05 4.20
C THR A 97 15.90 4.38 2.98
N SER A 98 15.59 3.09 3.07
CA SER A 98 14.87 2.39 2.00
C SER A 98 13.47 2.95 1.80
N GLY A 99 12.78 3.31 2.88
CA GLY A 99 11.45 3.93 2.82
C GLY A 99 11.43 5.24 2.05
N GLU A 100 12.34 6.16 2.34
CA GLU A 100 12.49 7.42 1.59
C GLU A 100 12.87 7.18 0.12
N GLY A 101 13.73 6.18 -0.15
CA GLY A 101 14.07 5.77 -1.52
C GLY A 101 12.86 5.26 -2.29
N SER A 102 12.06 4.39 -1.68
CA SER A 102 10.82 3.89 -2.29
C SER A 102 9.80 5.03 -2.48
N PHE A 103 9.70 5.95 -1.54
CA PHE A 103 8.85 7.13 -1.69
C PHE A 103 9.29 8.05 -2.84
N SER A 104 10.60 8.22 -3.04
CA SER A 104 11.13 8.95 -4.21
C SER A 104 10.72 8.27 -5.52
N ASN A 105 10.82 6.94 -5.61
CA ASN A 105 10.37 6.18 -6.77
C ASN A 105 8.85 6.30 -6.99
N ALA A 106 8.05 6.36 -5.91
CA ALA A 106 6.62 6.61 -6.02
C ALA A 106 6.34 7.98 -6.66
N LYS A 107 7.07 9.03 -6.25
CA LYS A 107 6.94 10.37 -6.84
C LYS A 107 7.34 10.40 -8.32
N GLU A 108 8.36 9.65 -8.71
CA GLU A 108 8.73 9.51 -10.12
C GLU A 108 7.60 8.85 -10.93
N ALA A 109 7.05 7.73 -10.45
CA ALA A 109 5.92 7.06 -11.10
C ALA A 109 4.68 7.96 -11.18
N LEU A 110 4.39 8.77 -10.15
CA LEU A 110 3.33 9.78 -10.18
C LEU A 110 3.55 10.83 -11.27
N SER A 111 4.78 11.19 -11.55
CA SER A 111 5.09 12.15 -12.62
C SER A 111 4.67 11.64 -14.01
N LEU A 112 4.66 10.32 -14.19
CA LEU A 112 4.30 9.63 -15.43
C LEU A 112 2.82 9.22 -15.47
N THR A 113 2.08 9.38 -14.38
CA THR A 113 0.67 8.99 -14.27
C THR A 113 -0.22 9.94 -15.08
N ASP A 114 -1.23 9.38 -15.74
CA ASP A 114 -2.23 10.15 -16.48
C ASP A 114 -3.01 11.12 -15.57
N LEU A 115 -3.51 12.21 -16.15
CA LEU A 115 -4.15 13.29 -15.41
C LEU A 115 -5.43 12.86 -14.67
N GLY A 116 -6.12 11.83 -15.17
CA GLY A 116 -7.37 11.36 -14.55
C GLY A 116 -7.11 10.57 -13.27
N THR A 117 -6.07 9.75 -13.26
CA THR A 117 -5.71 8.86 -12.13
C THR A 117 -4.78 9.54 -11.13
N LYS A 118 -3.98 10.51 -11.58
CA LYS A 118 -2.93 11.16 -10.80
C LYS A 118 -3.39 11.74 -9.46
N PRO A 119 -4.51 12.48 -9.34
CA PRO A 119 -4.89 13.09 -8.07
C PRO A 119 -5.16 12.06 -6.98
N SER A 120 -5.87 10.96 -7.31
CA SER A 120 -6.17 9.90 -6.34
C SER A 120 -4.92 9.10 -5.97
N ALA A 121 -4.08 8.75 -6.94
CA ALA A 121 -2.83 8.05 -6.69
C ALA A 121 -1.89 8.89 -5.82
N THR A 122 -1.76 10.19 -6.10
CA THR A 122 -0.98 11.13 -5.29
C THR A 122 -1.48 11.13 -3.85
N ALA A 123 -2.78 11.31 -3.64
CA ALA A 123 -3.37 11.35 -2.30
C ALA A 123 -3.07 10.07 -1.49
N MET A 124 -3.23 8.91 -2.11
CA MET A 124 -2.98 7.62 -1.44
C MET A 124 -1.51 7.42 -1.08
N VAL A 125 -0.58 7.71 -2.02
CA VAL A 125 0.86 7.60 -1.77
C VAL A 125 1.28 8.47 -0.59
N TYR A 126 0.94 9.75 -0.63
CA TYR A 126 1.34 10.69 0.42
C TYR A 126 0.68 10.39 1.77
N ARG A 127 -0.58 9.94 1.77
CA ARG A 127 -1.25 9.49 2.98
C ARG A 127 -0.55 8.29 3.61
N ASP A 128 -0.28 7.24 2.84
CA ASP A 128 0.28 6.00 3.35
C ASP A 128 1.69 6.21 3.92
N VAL A 129 2.51 7.00 3.24
CA VAL A 129 3.87 7.35 3.72
C VAL A 129 3.80 8.27 4.95
N SER A 130 2.94 9.27 4.95
CA SER A 130 2.72 10.17 6.09
C SER A 130 2.26 9.40 7.34
N GLU A 131 1.30 8.48 7.19
CA GLU A 131 0.82 7.63 8.28
C GLU A 131 1.90 6.67 8.80
N ALA A 132 2.77 6.14 7.94
CA ALA A 132 3.87 5.30 8.36
C ALA A 132 4.86 6.08 9.25
N PHE A 133 5.26 7.29 8.86
CA PHE A 133 6.08 8.16 9.71
C PHE A 133 5.40 8.53 11.03
N TRP A 134 4.09 8.80 10.99
CA TRP A 134 3.32 9.08 12.20
C TRP A 134 3.34 7.90 13.18
N LYS A 135 3.13 6.68 12.68
CA LYS A 135 3.11 5.45 13.49
C LYS A 135 4.46 5.15 14.16
N VAL A 136 5.57 5.44 13.49
CA VAL A 136 6.91 5.26 14.09
C VAL A 136 7.35 6.44 14.95
N GLY A 137 6.49 7.44 15.16
CA GLY A 137 6.74 8.58 16.05
C GLY A 137 7.47 9.75 15.40
N ASP A 138 7.86 9.68 14.13
CA ASP A 138 8.46 10.81 13.39
C ASP A 138 7.36 11.75 12.88
N ARG A 139 6.75 12.44 13.82
CA ARG A 139 5.59 13.32 13.55
C ARG A 139 5.96 14.53 12.69
N ALA A 140 7.18 15.03 12.82
CA ALA A 140 7.64 16.14 12.00
C ALA A 140 7.67 15.74 10.53
N ARG A 141 8.34 14.62 10.21
CA ARG A 141 8.38 14.11 8.84
C ARG A 141 7.01 13.72 8.30
N ALA A 142 6.14 13.15 9.13
CA ALA A 142 4.76 12.84 8.76
C ALA A 142 3.99 14.07 8.27
N VAL A 143 4.10 15.19 9.00
CA VAL A 143 3.46 16.46 8.62
C VAL A 143 4.10 17.05 7.38
N ASP A 144 5.43 16.94 7.23
CA ASP A 144 6.12 17.43 6.02
C ASP A 144 5.65 16.67 4.78
N VAL A 145 5.58 15.33 4.84
CA VAL A 145 5.06 14.49 3.75
C VAL A 145 3.60 14.84 3.42
N PHE A 146 2.77 15.08 4.43
CA PHE A 146 1.41 15.53 4.23
C PHE A 146 1.35 16.88 3.48
N ASN A 147 2.16 17.86 3.87
CA ASN A 147 2.23 19.16 3.21
C ASN A 147 2.80 19.07 1.79
N GLU A 148 3.80 18.19 1.55
CA GLU A 148 4.27 17.87 0.19
C GLU A 148 3.11 17.39 -0.68
N GLY A 149 2.27 16.48 -0.15
CA GLY A 149 1.10 15.95 -0.86
C GLY A 149 0.07 17.02 -1.20
N ARG A 150 -0.21 17.96 -0.28
CA ARG A 150 -1.07 19.12 -0.54
C ARG A 150 -0.53 19.95 -1.70
N THR A 151 0.74 20.27 -1.67
CA THR A 151 1.40 21.03 -2.74
C THR A 151 1.39 20.28 -4.07
N ALA A 152 1.44 18.94 -4.05
CA ALA A 152 1.33 18.11 -5.24
C ALA A 152 -0.11 17.98 -5.79
N GLY A 153 -1.08 18.67 -5.21
CA GLY A 153 -2.48 18.70 -5.68
C GLY A 153 -3.37 17.60 -5.14
N ALA A 154 -2.96 16.94 -4.05
CA ALA A 154 -3.72 15.89 -3.40
C ALA A 154 -4.73 16.39 -2.36
N ASP A 155 -4.93 17.69 -2.24
CA ASP A 155 -5.65 18.35 -1.16
C ASP A 155 -7.06 17.80 -0.89
N LYS A 156 -7.79 17.45 -1.95
CA LYS A 156 -9.16 16.92 -1.84
C LYS A 156 -9.25 15.52 -1.22
N TRP A 157 -8.16 14.78 -1.14
CA TRP A 157 -8.15 13.35 -0.88
C TRP A 157 -7.28 12.94 0.31
N LEU A 158 -6.50 13.88 0.86
CA LEU A 158 -5.56 13.64 1.96
C LEU A 158 -6.19 13.66 3.35
N PHE A 159 -7.45 13.74 3.46
CA PHE A 159 -8.13 14.30 4.59
C PHE A 159 -8.25 13.43 5.78
N MET A 160 -7.89 12.49 6.14
CA MET A 160 -8.21 11.72 7.35
C MET A 160 -6.98 11.09 8.00
N SER A 161 -5.79 11.60 7.65
CA SER A 161 -4.58 11.13 8.30
C SER A 161 -4.34 11.86 9.63
N SER A 162 -3.70 11.19 10.56
CA SER A 162 -3.29 11.79 11.84
C SER A 162 -2.36 12.99 11.63
N ALA A 163 -1.54 12.94 10.59
CA ALA A 163 -0.67 14.05 10.20
C ALA A 163 -1.46 15.26 9.66
N ALA A 164 -2.57 15.03 8.94
CA ALA A 164 -3.45 16.09 8.49
C ALA A 164 -4.03 16.89 9.67
N GLN A 165 -4.53 16.17 10.67
CA GLN A 165 -5.09 16.78 11.87
C GLN A 165 -4.04 17.60 12.65
N ALA A 166 -2.80 17.11 12.71
CA ALA A 166 -1.70 17.82 13.36
C ALA A 166 -1.21 19.03 12.55
N ALA A 167 -1.25 18.97 11.22
CA ALA A 167 -0.88 20.09 10.37
C ALA A 167 -1.85 21.28 10.51
N ASP A 168 -3.14 20.99 10.59
CA ASP A 168 -4.17 22.02 10.77
C ASP A 168 -4.14 22.67 12.17
N GLN A 169 -3.55 22.00 13.16
CA GLN A 169 -3.40 22.52 14.52
C GLN A 169 -2.13 23.36 14.73
N ARG A 170 -1.21 23.42 13.77
CA ARG A 170 -0.03 24.29 13.90
C ARG A 170 -0.46 25.75 13.79
N PRO A 171 -0.19 26.59 14.81
CA PRO A 171 -0.45 28.01 14.70
C PRO A 171 0.37 28.60 13.56
N THR A 172 -0.26 29.43 12.75
CA THR A 172 0.27 30.12 11.55
C THR A 172 1.49 31.03 11.83
N ASN A 173 1.99 31.08 13.04
CA ASN A 173 3.05 31.99 13.50
C ASN A 173 4.48 31.58 13.11
N GLN A 174 4.70 30.43 12.49
CA GLN A 174 6.06 29.98 12.13
C GLN A 174 6.42 30.20 10.65
N GLN A 175 5.51 30.66 9.82
CA GLN A 175 5.80 30.95 8.40
C GLN A 175 6.49 32.29 8.13
N SER A 176 6.71 33.13 9.16
CA SER A 176 7.22 34.51 8.97
C SER A 176 8.70 34.71 9.27
N THR A 177 9.46 33.69 9.65
CA THR A 177 10.86 33.89 10.08
C THR A 177 11.92 33.44 9.09
N ASP A 178 11.54 32.86 7.94
CA ASP A 178 12.51 32.35 6.95
C ASP A 178 12.66 33.25 5.70
N SER A 179 12.23 34.49 5.78
CA SER A 179 12.38 35.49 4.73
C SER A 179 13.14 36.73 5.23
N ARG A 180 14.40 36.52 5.64
CA ARG A 180 15.37 37.61 5.78
C ARG A 180 16.78 37.13 5.50
#